data_2e2bb1c500af1e73c72c4698f87ddcda
#
_entry.id   2e2bb1c500af1e73c72c4698f87ddcda
#
_cell.length_a   1.000
_cell.length_b   1.000
_cell.length_c   1.000
_cell.angle_alpha   90.00
_cell.angle_beta   90.00
_cell.angle_gamma   90.00
#
_symmetry.space_group_name_H-M   'P 1'
#
loop_
_entity.id
_entity.type
_entity.pdbx_description
1 polymer ?
#
loop_
_entity_poly.entity_id
_entity_poly.type
_entity_poly.pdbx_seq_one_letter_code
_entity_poly.pdbx_strand_id
1 'polypeptide(L)' 'MLVQFIVETDGKLTDFRVLEGVSPALDAEALRVVKLMPPWQPGRRNGKPVRFLYVIPVDFRLR' A
#
# COMPACT_ATOMS: atom_id res chain seq x y z
N MET A 1 -12.05 3.58 1.10
CA MET A 1 -10.80 4.16 0.52
C MET A 1 -9.95 3.06 -0.07
N LEU A 2 -9.43 3.26 -1.26
CA LEU A 2 -8.52 2.32 -1.90
C LEU A 2 -7.13 2.94 -2.00
N VAL A 3 -6.12 2.23 -1.53
CA VAL A 3 -4.73 2.67 -1.61
C VAL A 3 -3.95 1.67 -2.46
N GLN A 4 -3.24 2.21 -3.45
CA GLN A 4 -2.38 1.44 -4.33
C GLN A 4 -0.92 1.65 -3.93
N PHE A 5 -0.14 0.60 -3.98
CA PHE A 5 1.30 0.71 -3.77
C PHE A 5 2.01 -0.42 -4.50
N ILE A 6 3.32 -0.27 -4.65
CA ILE A 6 4.16 -1.28 -5.27
C ILE A 6 4.99 -1.97 -4.20
N VAL A 7 5.02 -3.30 -4.23
CA VAL A 7 5.94 -4.10 -3.43
C VAL A 7 7.16 -4.39 -4.29
N GLU A 8 8.29 -3.81 -3.92
CA GLU A 8 9.54 -3.98 -4.65
C GLU A 8 10.14 -5.36 -4.42
N THR A 9 11.17 -5.69 -5.20
CA THR A 9 11.80 -7.01 -5.12
C THR A 9 12.45 -7.30 -3.77
N ASP A 10 12.77 -6.26 -2.99
CA ASP A 10 13.32 -6.39 -1.64
C ASP A 10 12.25 -6.34 -0.55
N GLY A 11 10.98 -6.24 -0.94
CA GLY A 11 9.86 -6.16 0.00
C GLY A 11 9.49 -4.75 0.44
N LYS A 12 10.22 -3.73 0.01
CA LYS A 12 9.87 -2.35 0.35
C LYS A 12 8.61 -1.91 -0.38
N LEU A 13 7.82 -1.08 0.28
CA LEU A 13 6.60 -0.52 -0.28
C LEU A 13 6.91 0.87 -0.83
N THR A 14 6.54 1.10 -2.08
CA THR A 14 6.81 2.35 -2.80
C THR A 14 5.60 2.78 -3.62
N ASP A 15 5.65 4.00 -4.15
CA ASP A 15 4.67 4.50 -5.12
C ASP A 15 3.24 4.47 -4.58
N PHE A 16 3.05 4.98 -3.37
CA PHE A 16 1.73 5.01 -2.73
C PHE A 16 0.80 5.98 -3.44
N ARG A 17 -0.42 5.53 -3.75
CA ARG A 17 -1.46 6.36 -4.36
C ARG A 17 -2.81 6.06 -3.74
N VAL A 18 -3.59 7.10 -3.49
CA VAL A 18 -4.99 6.94 -3.09
C VAL A 18 -5.84 6.94 -4.36
N LEU A 19 -6.47 5.81 -4.67
CA LEU A 19 -7.33 5.67 -5.85
C LEU A 19 -8.74 6.18 -5.59
N GLU A 20 -9.29 5.86 -4.41
CA GLU A 20 -10.56 6.39 -3.95
C GLU A 20 -10.36 6.96 -2.56
N GLY A 21 -10.47 8.27 -2.44
CA GLY A 21 -10.29 8.97 -1.19
C GLY A 21 -11.62 9.30 -0.52
N VAL A 22 -11.54 9.76 0.72
CA VAL A 22 -12.69 10.22 1.50
C VAL A 22 -12.57 11.73 1.73
N SER A 23 -11.45 12.17 2.26
CA SER A 23 -11.14 13.57 2.47
C SER A 23 -9.62 13.73 2.49
N PRO A 24 -9.07 14.93 2.20
CA PRO A 24 -7.62 15.12 2.21
C PRO A 24 -6.98 14.74 3.55
N ALA A 25 -7.62 15.07 4.66
CA ALA A 25 -7.09 14.75 5.98
C ALA A 25 -7.06 13.25 6.23
N LEU A 26 -8.14 12.54 5.91
CA LEU A 26 -8.20 11.09 6.08
C LEU A 26 -7.27 10.37 5.10
N ASP A 27 -7.15 10.88 3.87
CA ASP A 27 -6.27 10.31 2.87
C ASP A 27 -4.81 10.39 3.32
N ALA A 28 -4.39 11.54 3.85
CA ALA A 28 -3.04 11.72 4.37
C ALA A 28 -2.77 10.78 5.55
N GLU A 29 -3.74 10.61 6.44
CA GLU A 29 -3.61 9.71 7.59
C GLU A 29 -3.50 8.26 7.12
N ALA A 30 -4.28 7.85 6.12
CA ALA A 30 -4.22 6.51 5.55
C ALA A 30 -2.83 6.22 4.98
N LEU A 31 -2.29 7.16 4.20
CA LEU A 31 -0.96 6.99 3.64
C LEU A 31 0.10 6.90 4.72
N ARG A 32 -0.02 7.70 5.77
CA ARG A 32 0.91 7.66 6.90
C ARG A 32 0.92 6.27 7.55
N VAL A 33 -0.27 5.71 7.81
CA VAL A 33 -0.41 4.39 8.44
C VAL A 33 0.12 3.29 7.52
N VAL A 34 -0.22 3.34 6.23
CA VAL A 34 0.22 2.33 5.28
C VAL A 34 1.74 2.35 5.13
N LYS A 35 2.36 3.53 5.15
CA LYS A 35 3.81 3.65 5.06
C LYS A 35 4.54 3.09 6.28
N LEU A 36 3.85 2.94 7.41
CA LEU A 36 4.42 2.37 8.63
C LEU A 36 4.35 0.84 8.65
N MET A 37 3.69 0.22 7.67
CA MET A 37 3.62 -1.24 7.62
C MET A 37 5.01 -1.84 7.45
N PRO A 38 5.27 -3.01 8.07
CA PRO A 38 6.54 -3.70 7.84
C PRO A 38 6.68 -4.12 6.38
N PRO A 39 7.90 -4.38 5.91
CA PRO A 39 8.10 -4.85 4.55
C PRO A 39 7.28 -6.10 4.26
N TRP A 40 6.72 -6.17 3.06
CA TRP A 40 5.99 -7.33 2.60
C TRP A 40 6.95 -8.32 1.94
N GLN A 41 6.54 -9.57 1.90
CA GLN A 41 7.28 -10.53 1.08
C GLN A 41 7.03 -10.20 -0.40
N PRO A 42 8.09 -10.03 -1.20
CA PRO A 42 7.90 -9.77 -2.62
C PRO A 42 7.27 -10.97 -3.29
N GLY A 43 6.44 -10.70 -4.30
CA GLY A 43 5.90 -11.75 -5.12
C GLY A 43 7.03 -12.47 -5.86
N ARG A 44 6.77 -13.72 -6.25
CA ARG A 44 7.78 -14.53 -6.94
C ARG A 44 7.21 -15.06 -8.24
N ARG A 45 8.03 -15.06 -9.25
CA ARG A 45 7.73 -15.67 -10.53
C ARG A 45 8.92 -16.52 -10.93
N ASN A 46 8.67 -17.82 -11.17
CA ASN A 46 9.73 -18.78 -11.48
C ASN A 46 10.86 -18.78 -10.43
N GLY A 47 10.49 -18.63 -9.15
CA GLY A 47 11.44 -18.63 -8.05
C GLY A 47 12.21 -17.31 -7.86
N LYS A 48 11.96 -16.31 -8.71
CA LYS A 48 12.63 -15.00 -8.61
C LYS A 48 11.69 -13.95 -8.06
N PRO A 49 12.16 -13.07 -7.17
CA PRO A 49 11.32 -11.97 -6.70
C PRO A 49 11.01 -10.99 -7.83
N VAL A 50 9.76 -10.53 -7.88
CA VAL A 50 9.31 -9.55 -8.88
C VAL A 50 8.52 -8.46 -8.18
N ARG A 51 8.44 -7.28 -8.83
CA ARG A 51 7.63 -6.18 -8.34
C ARG A 51 6.15 -6.49 -8.55
N PHE A 52 5.34 -6.13 -7.55
CA PHE A 52 3.90 -6.30 -7.63
C PHE A 52 3.18 -5.01 -7.30
N LEU A 53 2.12 -4.76 -8.04
CA LEU A 53 1.17 -3.69 -7.75
C LEU A 53 0.05 -4.27 -6.89
N TYR A 54 -0.19 -3.66 -5.74
CA TYR A 54 -1.27 -4.04 -4.85
C TYR A 54 -2.24 -2.89 -4.64
N VAL A 55 -3.51 -3.23 -4.52
CA VAL A 55 -4.55 -2.27 -4.12
C VAL A 55 -5.23 -2.87 -2.89
N ILE A 56 -5.22 -2.11 -1.80
CA ILE A 56 -5.85 -2.55 -0.55
C ILE A 56 -6.97 -1.61 -0.16
N PRO A 57 -8.08 -2.14 0.38
CA PRO A 57 -9.09 -1.31 1.00
C PRO A 57 -8.62 -0.87 2.38
N VAL A 58 -8.76 0.41 2.66
CA VAL A 58 -8.50 0.96 4.00
C VAL A 58 -9.80 1.46 4.54
N ASP A 59 -10.21 0.94 5.69
CA ASP A 59 -11.47 1.30 6.31
C ASP A 59 -11.18 2.10 7.58
N PHE A 60 -11.60 3.37 7.59
CA PHE A 60 -11.51 4.20 8.77
C PHE A 60 -12.85 4.26 9.44
N ARG A 61 -12.89 3.81 10.68
CA ARG A 61 -14.09 3.93 11.50
C ARG A 61 -13.88 5.01 12.53
N LEU A 62 -14.72 6.02 12.45
CA LEU A 62 -14.79 7.04 13.49
C LEU A 62 -15.52 6.45 14.69
N ARG A 63 -14.91 6.56 15.83
CA ARG A 63 -15.51 6.12 17.09
C ARG A 63 -15.84 7.33 17.96
#